data_1380843993739896159751740a216eb9
#
_entry.id   1380843993739896159751740a216eb9
#
_cell.length_a   1.000
_cell.length_b   1.000
_cell.length_c   1.000
_cell.angle_alpha   90.00
_cell.angle_beta   90.00
_cell.angle_gamma   90.00
#
_symmetry.space_group_name_H-M   'P 1'
#
loop_
_entity.id
_entity.type
_entity.pdbx_description
1 polymer ?
#
loop_
_entity_poly.entity_id
_entity_poly.type
_entity_poly.pdbx_seq_one_letter_code
_entity_poly.pdbx_strand_id
1 'polypeptide(L)'
;NFYIAGGAIIQVIWNSIERKPLLDKVKDFDIVYFDNANLPTEDEFKSRISSRLSHCVDVDVKNQATIHEHYAKKFGCSIQPYERVEQGIESWLSAFAIGFTLDHSENIKLFAPYGLDDAFNMLIKPNKQAMTETNYNKMTAGYKARWKEVQVLSWS
;
A
#
# COMPACT_ATOMS: atom_id res chain seq x y z
N ASN A 1 -12.69 -10.01 -1.99
CA ASN A 1 -12.62 -8.54 -2.10
C ASN A 1 -11.26 -8.15 -2.64
N PHE A 2 -11.24 -7.07 -3.46
CA PHE A 2 -10.03 -6.39 -3.91
C PHE A 2 -10.00 -5.01 -3.29
N TYR A 3 -8.81 -4.57 -2.89
CA TYR A 3 -8.58 -3.19 -2.44
C TYR A 3 -7.54 -2.52 -3.33
N ILE A 4 -7.79 -1.27 -3.71
CA ILE A 4 -6.72 -0.35 -4.10
C ILE A 4 -6.18 0.18 -2.79
N ALA A 5 -4.87 0.03 -2.51
CA ALA A 5 -4.36 0.29 -1.17
C ALA A 5 -2.93 0.87 -1.18
N GLY A 6 -2.53 1.40 -0.05
CA GLY A 6 -1.13 1.72 0.25
C GLY A 6 -0.54 2.93 -0.45
N GLY A 7 0.66 2.72 -0.98
CA GLY A 7 1.57 3.79 -1.38
C GLY A 7 1.01 4.82 -2.37
N ALA A 8 0.29 4.40 -3.41
CA ALA A 8 -0.28 5.32 -4.40
C ALA A 8 -1.31 6.27 -3.78
N ILE A 9 -2.16 5.77 -2.88
CA ILE A 9 -3.17 6.60 -2.18
C ILE A 9 -2.47 7.71 -1.41
N ILE A 10 -1.44 7.38 -0.64
CA ILE A 10 -0.67 8.33 0.15
C ILE A 10 0.04 9.34 -0.73
N GLN A 11 0.64 8.90 -1.83
CA GLN A 11 1.32 9.78 -2.76
C GLN A 11 0.36 10.79 -3.39
N VAL A 12 -0.86 10.38 -3.72
CA VAL A 12 -1.91 11.29 -4.23
C VAL A 12 -2.31 12.31 -3.16
N ILE A 13 -2.53 11.87 -1.91
CA ILE A 13 -2.86 12.77 -0.79
C ILE A 13 -1.72 13.80 -0.59
N TRP A 14 -0.48 13.35 -0.52
CA TRP A 14 0.67 14.24 -0.28
C TRP A 14 0.96 15.17 -1.46
N ASN A 15 0.76 14.69 -2.69
CA ASN A 15 0.83 15.56 -3.87
C ASN A 15 -0.23 16.67 -3.78
N SER A 16 -1.45 16.33 -3.37
CA SER A 16 -2.52 17.33 -3.17
C SER A 16 -2.16 18.36 -2.09
N ILE A 17 -1.63 17.91 -0.95
CA ILE A 17 -1.21 18.79 0.15
C ILE A 17 -0.11 19.77 -0.32
N GLU A 18 0.90 19.26 -1.03
CA GLU A 18 2.00 20.10 -1.57
C GLU A 18 1.64 20.80 -2.90
N ARG A 19 0.37 20.76 -3.33
CA ARG A 19 -0.13 21.41 -4.56
C ARG A 19 0.60 20.96 -5.83
N LYS A 20 0.99 19.69 -5.88
CA LYS A 20 1.58 19.05 -7.06
C LYS A 20 0.48 18.39 -7.92
N PRO A 21 0.74 18.05 -9.19
CA PRO A 21 -0.16 17.19 -9.94
C PRO A 21 -0.43 15.88 -9.19
N LEU A 22 -1.68 15.45 -9.09
CA LEU A 22 -2.09 14.32 -8.23
C LEU A 22 -1.30 13.04 -8.46
N LEU A 23 -0.96 12.75 -9.71
CA LEU A 23 -0.23 11.54 -10.10
C LEU A 23 1.28 11.78 -10.28
N ASP A 24 1.81 12.95 -9.85
CA ASP A 24 3.25 13.21 -9.97
C ASP A 24 4.06 12.14 -9.25
N LYS A 25 4.93 11.45 -10.00
CA LYS A 25 5.81 10.36 -9.52
C LYS A 25 5.10 9.16 -8.88
N VAL A 26 3.79 9.04 -9.05
CA VAL A 26 3.08 7.80 -8.73
C VAL A 26 3.41 6.77 -9.83
N LYS A 27 4.05 5.67 -9.43
CA LYS A 27 4.50 4.64 -10.38
C LYS A 27 3.39 3.66 -10.74
N ASP A 28 2.75 3.11 -9.73
CA ASP A 28 1.77 2.07 -9.82
C ASP A 28 0.75 2.17 -8.69
N PHE A 29 -0.40 1.55 -8.88
CA PHE A 29 -1.41 1.36 -7.85
C PHE A 29 -1.37 -0.07 -7.37
N ASP A 30 -1.16 -0.26 -6.08
CA ASP A 30 -1.22 -1.57 -5.43
C ASP A 30 -2.67 -2.04 -5.35
N ILE A 31 -2.94 -3.18 -5.95
CA ILE A 31 -4.21 -3.90 -5.84
C ILE A 31 -3.96 -5.16 -5.03
N VAL A 32 -4.58 -5.24 -3.86
CA VAL A 32 -4.42 -6.39 -2.97
C VAL A 32 -5.70 -7.20 -2.89
N TYR A 33 -5.57 -8.52 -2.87
CA TYR A 33 -6.67 -9.47 -2.73
C TYR A 33 -6.25 -10.66 -1.88
N PHE A 34 -7.19 -11.54 -1.55
CA PHE A 34 -6.93 -12.76 -0.81
C PHE A 34 -7.60 -13.95 -1.50
N ASP A 35 -6.79 -14.91 -1.93
CA ASP A 35 -7.27 -16.16 -2.51
C ASP A 35 -6.27 -17.29 -2.23
N ASN A 36 -6.69 -18.30 -1.44
CA ASN A 36 -5.88 -19.47 -1.12
C ASN A 36 -5.61 -20.37 -2.33
N ALA A 37 -6.49 -20.37 -3.31
CA ALA A 37 -6.32 -21.17 -4.53
C ALA A 37 -5.29 -20.54 -5.48
N ASN A 38 -5.03 -19.22 -5.33
CA ASN A 38 -4.19 -18.42 -6.24
C ASN A 38 -4.55 -18.62 -7.72
N LEU A 39 -5.85 -18.67 -8.01
CA LEU A 39 -6.41 -18.84 -9.34
C LEU A 39 -7.58 -17.87 -9.55
N PRO A 40 -7.51 -16.91 -10.48
CA PRO A 40 -6.35 -16.63 -11.35
C PRO A 40 -5.11 -16.14 -10.60
N THR A 41 -3.94 -16.27 -11.23
CA THR A 41 -2.68 -15.79 -10.67
C THR A 41 -2.62 -14.25 -10.60
N GLU A 42 -1.66 -13.71 -9.85
CA GLU A 42 -1.40 -12.26 -9.80
C GLU A 42 -1.20 -11.66 -11.19
N ASP A 43 -0.42 -12.33 -12.04
CA ASP A 43 -0.13 -11.89 -13.40
C ASP A 43 -1.36 -11.91 -14.31
N GLU A 44 -2.23 -12.90 -14.17
CA GLU A 44 -3.49 -12.96 -14.90
C GLU A 44 -4.45 -11.84 -14.49
N PHE A 45 -4.58 -11.56 -13.18
CA PHE A 45 -5.35 -10.42 -12.71
C PHE A 45 -4.76 -9.09 -13.18
N LYS A 46 -3.45 -8.91 -13.06
CA LYS A 46 -2.76 -7.72 -13.56
C LYS A 46 -3.03 -7.50 -15.04
N SER A 47 -2.91 -8.54 -15.84
CA SER A 47 -3.15 -8.47 -17.29
C SER A 47 -4.59 -8.07 -17.62
N ARG A 48 -5.58 -8.67 -16.93
CA ARG A 48 -7.01 -8.35 -17.11
C ARG A 48 -7.34 -6.92 -16.72
N ILE A 49 -6.76 -6.41 -15.63
CA ILE A 49 -6.97 -5.04 -15.16
C ILE A 49 -6.32 -4.05 -16.14
N SER A 50 -5.04 -4.26 -16.46
CA SER A 50 -4.29 -3.37 -17.36
C SER A 50 -4.92 -3.26 -18.74
N SER A 51 -5.53 -4.34 -19.26
CA SER A 51 -6.21 -4.32 -20.55
C SER A 51 -7.48 -3.44 -20.58
N ARG A 52 -8.02 -3.09 -19.40
CA ARG A 52 -9.23 -2.27 -19.25
C ARG A 52 -8.95 -0.85 -18.81
N LEU A 53 -7.74 -0.57 -18.34
CA LEU A 53 -7.34 0.77 -17.96
C LEU A 53 -6.85 1.53 -19.19
N SER A 54 -7.27 2.78 -19.34
CA SER A 54 -6.64 3.70 -20.28
C SER A 54 -5.22 4.01 -19.78
N HIS A 55 -4.23 3.86 -20.59
CA HIS A 55 -2.77 3.87 -20.42
C HIS A 55 -2.11 4.85 -19.44
N CYS A 56 -2.83 5.39 -18.49
CA CYS A 56 -2.31 6.44 -17.57
C CYS A 56 -1.71 5.89 -16.28
N VAL A 57 -1.91 4.61 -15.96
CA VAL A 57 -1.59 4.08 -14.62
C VAL A 57 -1.16 2.62 -14.72
N ASP A 58 -0.01 2.32 -14.15
CA ASP A 58 0.39 0.93 -13.91
C ASP A 58 -0.27 0.40 -12.63
N VAL A 59 -0.47 -0.91 -12.59
CA VAL A 59 -0.97 -1.60 -11.40
C VAL A 59 -0.01 -2.70 -10.97
N ASP A 60 0.15 -2.88 -9.68
CA ASP A 60 0.79 -4.05 -9.08
C ASP A 60 -0.25 -4.85 -8.31
N VAL A 61 -0.40 -6.14 -8.61
CA VAL A 61 -1.45 -7.00 -8.04
C VAL A 61 -0.80 -8.01 -7.13
N LYS A 62 -1.24 -8.08 -5.86
CA LYS A 62 -0.65 -8.94 -4.83
C LYS A 62 -1.71 -9.76 -4.08
N ASN A 63 -1.50 -11.07 -4.07
CA ASN A 63 -2.28 -12.01 -3.28
C ASN A 63 -1.79 -12.03 -1.83
N GLN A 64 -2.60 -11.58 -0.89
CA GLN A 64 -2.22 -11.56 0.52
C GLN A 64 -2.17 -12.96 1.15
N ALA A 65 -2.78 -13.96 0.54
CA ALA A 65 -2.69 -15.35 1.00
C ALA A 65 -1.26 -15.93 0.90
N THR A 66 -0.47 -15.48 -0.08
CA THR A 66 0.88 -16.00 -0.35
C THR A 66 2.02 -15.03 -0.01
N ILE A 67 1.69 -13.80 0.41
CA ILE A 67 2.70 -12.75 0.63
C ILE A 67 3.77 -13.17 1.66
N HIS A 68 3.42 -13.96 2.66
CA HIS A 68 4.34 -14.43 3.70
C HIS A 68 5.51 -15.26 3.14
N GLU A 69 5.34 -15.94 2.01
CA GLU A 69 6.37 -16.77 1.38
C GLU A 69 7.59 -15.95 0.90
N HIS A 70 7.35 -14.67 0.57
CA HIS A 70 8.37 -13.78 0.01
C HIS A 70 8.67 -12.57 0.88
N TYR A 71 7.96 -12.42 2.01
CA TYR A 71 8.04 -11.23 2.84
C TYR A 71 9.43 -10.99 3.41
N ALA A 72 10.07 -12.05 3.92
CA ALA A 72 11.40 -11.95 4.51
C ALA A 72 12.46 -11.44 3.52
N LYS A 73 12.36 -11.84 2.24
CA LYS A 73 13.27 -11.36 1.20
C LYS A 73 13.12 -9.87 0.91
N LYS A 74 11.89 -9.35 0.98
CA LYS A 74 11.58 -7.95 0.66
C LYS A 74 11.78 -7.01 1.86
N PHE A 75 11.38 -7.44 3.05
CA PHE A 75 11.29 -6.57 4.24
C PHE A 75 12.25 -6.96 5.38
N GLY A 76 12.99 -8.08 5.24
CA GLY A 76 14.02 -8.52 6.20
C GLY A 76 13.47 -9.18 7.46
N CYS A 77 12.17 -9.40 7.57
CA CYS A 77 11.52 -10.10 8.68
C CYS A 77 10.44 -11.05 8.16
N SER A 78 10.18 -12.13 8.88
CA SER A 78 9.11 -13.07 8.55
C SER A 78 7.80 -12.65 9.19
N ILE A 79 6.69 -12.96 8.52
CA ILE A 79 5.33 -12.75 9.05
C ILE A 79 4.58 -14.07 9.05
N GLN A 80 3.53 -14.17 9.87
CA GLN A 80 2.58 -15.28 9.80
C GLN A 80 1.68 -15.14 8.57
N PRO A 81 1.19 -16.25 7.99
CA PRO A 81 0.19 -16.22 6.93
C PRO A 81 -1.03 -15.39 7.35
N TYR A 82 -1.54 -14.60 6.44
CA TYR A 82 -2.80 -13.87 6.65
C TYR A 82 -3.99 -14.79 6.37
N GLU A 83 -5.13 -14.46 6.96
CA GLU A 83 -6.40 -15.16 6.79
C GLU A 83 -7.41 -14.37 5.94
N ARG A 84 -7.14 -13.08 5.73
CA ARG A 84 -7.98 -12.15 4.97
C ARG A 84 -7.14 -11.00 4.41
N VAL A 85 -7.64 -10.33 3.38
CA VAL A 85 -6.93 -9.24 2.69
C VAL A 85 -6.63 -8.05 3.62
N GLU A 86 -7.56 -7.73 4.53
CA GLU A 86 -7.43 -6.60 5.44
C GLU A 86 -6.24 -6.72 6.38
N GLN A 87 -5.86 -7.94 6.80
CA GLN A 87 -4.67 -8.17 7.62
C GLN A 87 -3.39 -7.73 6.91
N GLY A 88 -3.32 -7.89 5.60
CA GLY A 88 -2.21 -7.36 4.80
C GLY A 88 -2.11 -5.85 4.91
N ILE A 89 -3.23 -5.13 4.78
CA ILE A 89 -3.27 -3.67 4.91
C ILE A 89 -2.97 -3.23 6.35
N GLU A 90 -3.53 -3.92 7.36
CA GLU A 90 -3.28 -3.67 8.78
C GLU A 90 -1.80 -3.79 9.16
N SER A 91 -1.04 -4.63 8.46
CA SER A 91 0.38 -4.84 8.76
C SER A 91 1.29 -3.69 8.33
N TRP A 92 0.82 -2.75 7.52
CA TRP A 92 1.64 -1.66 6.99
C TRP A 92 1.86 -0.55 8.03
N LEU A 93 2.70 0.42 7.67
CA LEU A 93 2.85 1.64 8.47
C LEU A 93 1.52 2.39 8.50
N SER A 94 1.19 3.01 9.63
CA SER A 94 -0.14 3.61 9.86
C SER A 94 -0.58 4.59 8.78
N ALA A 95 0.32 5.43 8.28
CA ALA A 95 0.01 6.36 7.19
C ALA A 95 -0.33 5.65 5.87
N PHE A 96 0.15 4.42 5.65
CA PHE A 96 0.00 3.65 4.42
C PHE A 96 -1.10 2.58 4.51
N ALA A 97 -1.58 2.30 5.72
CA ALA A 97 -2.61 1.28 5.97
C ALA A 97 -4.01 1.80 5.60
N ILE A 98 -4.19 2.14 4.34
CA ILE A 98 -5.42 2.68 3.77
C ILE A 98 -5.76 1.88 2.52
N GLY A 99 -7.01 1.46 2.39
CA GLY A 99 -7.52 0.77 1.22
C GLY A 99 -8.92 1.21 0.84
N PHE A 100 -9.21 1.19 -0.45
CA PHE A 100 -10.53 1.42 -1.00
C PHE A 100 -11.02 0.18 -1.73
N THR A 101 -12.27 -0.19 -1.50
CA THR A 101 -12.98 -1.24 -2.23
C THR A 101 -14.37 -0.78 -2.60
N LEU A 102 -15.07 -1.58 -3.41
CA LEU A 102 -16.50 -1.38 -3.68
C LEU A 102 -17.33 -2.42 -2.91
N ASP A 103 -18.45 -1.99 -2.38
CA ASP A 103 -19.43 -2.92 -1.85
C ASP A 103 -20.29 -3.53 -2.97
N HIS A 104 -21.24 -4.40 -2.61
CA HIS A 104 -22.14 -5.06 -3.57
C HIS A 104 -23.08 -4.07 -4.33
N SER A 105 -23.22 -2.85 -3.82
CA SER A 105 -23.98 -1.77 -4.45
C SER A 105 -23.09 -0.77 -5.18
N GLU A 106 -21.84 -1.12 -5.42
CA GLU A 106 -20.81 -0.29 -6.07
C GLU A 106 -20.48 1.02 -5.33
N ASN A 107 -20.81 1.12 -4.03
CA ASN A 107 -20.37 2.24 -3.21
C ASN A 107 -18.92 2.04 -2.79
N ILE A 108 -18.16 3.13 -2.80
CA ILE A 108 -16.78 3.13 -2.31
C ILE A 108 -16.79 2.92 -0.79
N LYS A 109 -16.05 1.92 -0.34
CA LYS A 109 -15.75 1.68 1.07
C LYS A 109 -14.30 1.95 1.37
N LEU A 110 -14.06 2.71 2.44
CA LEU A 110 -12.75 2.98 3.00
C LEU A 110 -12.43 1.96 4.10
N PHE A 111 -11.24 1.40 4.04
CA PHE A 111 -10.62 0.64 5.12
C PHE A 111 -9.36 1.37 5.59
N ALA A 112 -9.39 1.86 6.83
CA ALA A 112 -8.28 2.61 7.44
C ALA A 112 -8.20 2.26 8.94
N PRO A 113 -7.58 1.12 9.31
CA PRO A 113 -7.60 0.58 10.66
C PRO A 113 -6.96 1.53 11.70
N TYR A 114 -6.05 2.39 11.27
CA TYR A 114 -5.37 3.37 12.14
C TYR A 114 -5.88 4.80 11.95
N GLY A 115 -7.02 4.99 11.25
CA GLY A 115 -7.53 6.30 10.88
C GLY A 115 -6.74 6.94 9.74
N LEU A 116 -6.96 8.22 9.53
CA LEU A 116 -6.37 8.98 8.41
C LEU A 116 -5.38 10.08 8.88
N ASP A 117 -5.26 10.31 10.19
CA ASP A 117 -4.50 11.42 10.73
C ASP A 117 -3.03 11.39 10.30
N ASP A 118 -2.36 10.24 10.39
CA ASP A 118 -0.96 10.11 9.98
C ASP A 118 -0.77 10.38 8.49
N ALA A 119 -1.71 9.96 7.65
CA ALA A 119 -1.69 10.21 6.22
C ALA A 119 -1.81 11.70 5.90
N PHE A 120 -2.81 12.38 6.46
CA PHE A 120 -3.05 13.80 6.19
C PHE A 120 -2.09 14.74 6.91
N ASN A 121 -1.47 14.32 8.02
CA ASN A 121 -0.39 15.05 8.67
C ASN A 121 0.99 14.74 8.07
N MET A 122 1.06 13.95 7.00
CA MET A 122 2.30 13.54 6.33
C MET A 122 3.32 12.92 7.31
N LEU A 123 2.83 12.12 8.27
CA LEU A 123 3.62 11.55 9.35
C LEU A 123 3.86 10.06 9.15
N ILE A 124 5.13 9.67 9.05
CA ILE A 124 5.54 8.26 8.98
C ILE A 124 6.03 7.81 10.35
N LYS A 125 5.37 6.79 10.89
CA LYS A 125 5.75 6.14 12.16
C LYS A 125 6.33 4.76 11.88
N PRO A 126 7.33 4.31 12.65
CA PRO A 126 7.88 2.96 12.47
C PRO A 126 6.86 1.90 12.94
N ASN A 127 6.83 0.78 12.21
CA ASN A 127 6.16 -0.44 12.63
C ASN A 127 7.19 -1.58 12.67
N LYS A 128 7.67 -1.89 13.88
CA LYS A 128 8.74 -2.88 14.09
C LYS A 128 8.32 -4.32 13.74
N GLN A 129 7.02 -4.57 13.60
CA GLN A 129 6.50 -5.85 13.15
C GLN A 129 6.47 -5.97 11.62
N ALA A 130 6.41 -4.83 10.93
CA ALA A 130 6.27 -4.79 9.47
C ALA A 130 7.60 -4.84 8.73
N MET A 131 8.68 -4.34 9.32
CA MET A 131 9.97 -4.26 8.64
C MET A 131 11.13 -4.07 9.63
N THR A 132 12.35 -4.17 9.10
CA THR A 132 13.57 -3.84 9.84
C THR A 132 13.86 -2.34 9.83
N GLU A 133 14.67 -1.87 10.79
CA GLU A 133 15.14 -0.47 10.83
C GLU A 133 15.81 -0.03 9.52
N THR A 134 16.66 -0.88 8.96
CA THR A 134 17.36 -0.60 7.69
C THR A 134 16.37 -0.34 6.56
N ASN A 135 15.33 -1.19 6.43
CA ASN A 135 14.31 -1.02 5.40
C ASN A 135 13.43 0.20 5.65
N TYR A 136 13.07 0.47 6.91
CA TYR A 136 12.35 1.68 7.29
C TYR A 136 13.12 2.95 6.91
N ASN A 137 14.38 3.05 7.30
CA ASN A 137 15.21 4.22 7.00
C ASN A 137 15.41 4.43 5.49
N LYS A 138 15.64 3.35 4.74
CA LYS A 138 15.74 3.41 3.27
C LYS A 138 14.45 3.92 2.61
N MET A 139 13.33 3.38 3.04
CA MET A 139 12.01 3.74 2.51
C MET A 139 11.67 5.21 2.83
N THR A 140 11.82 5.62 4.08
CA THR A 140 11.48 6.97 4.54
C THR A 140 12.38 8.04 3.94
N ALA A 141 13.66 7.76 3.71
CA ALA A 141 14.55 8.64 2.97
C ALA A 141 14.03 8.92 1.55
N GLY A 142 13.50 7.91 0.88
CA GLY A 142 12.88 8.07 -0.45
C GLY A 142 11.64 8.96 -0.43
N TYR A 143 10.83 8.88 0.60
CA TYR A 143 9.66 9.75 0.77
C TYR A 143 10.06 11.19 1.09
N LYS A 144 10.98 11.40 2.03
CA LYS A 144 11.50 12.75 2.35
C LYS A 144 12.15 13.44 1.16
N ALA A 145 12.77 12.71 0.27
CA ALA A 145 13.35 13.27 -0.94
C ALA A 145 12.30 13.78 -1.95
N ARG A 146 11.08 13.24 -1.90
CA ARG A 146 9.99 13.58 -2.83
C ARG A 146 9.01 14.61 -2.25
N TRP A 147 8.75 14.57 -0.95
CA TRP A 147 7.82 15.47 -0.26
C TRP A 147 8.53 16.18 0.89
N LYS A 148 8.54 17.51 0.85
CA LYS A 148 9.29 18.34 1.81
C LYS A 148 8.65 18.34 3.21
N GLU A 149 7.32 18.29 3.27
CA GLU A 149 6.56 18.37 4.51
C GLU A 149 6.47 17.02 5.25
N VAL A 150 6.98 15.93 4.65
CA VAL A 150 6.95 14.61 5.29
C VAL A 150 7.79 14.59 6.56
N GLN A 151 7.14 14.23 7.65
CA GLN A 151 7.76 13.99 8.95
C GLN A 151 7.99 12.50 9.15
N VAL A 152 9.17 12.14 9.61
CA VAL A 152 9.56 10.75 9.85
C VAL A 152 9.97 10.64 11.31
N LEU A 153 9.25 9.82 12.08
CA LEU A 153 9.67 9.49 13.44
C LEU A 153 10.86 8.53 13.41
N SER A 154 11.73 8.66 14.42
CA SER A 154 12.87 7.76 14.57
C SER A 154 12.40 6.33 14.82
N TRP A 155 13.25 5.35 14.49
CA TRP A 155 12.99 3.94 14.76
C TRP A 155 13.00 3.60 16.26
N SER A 156 13.72 4.36 17.08
CA SER A 156 13.85 4.20 18.54
C SER A 156 12.54 4.46 19.28
#